data_a62ad8daf00cf56fad3bd29401b768b0
#
_entry.id   a62ad8daf00cf56fad3bd29401b768b0
#
_cell.length_a   1.000
_cell.length_b   1.000
_cell.length_c   1.000
_cell.angle_alpha   90.00
_cell.angle_beta   90.00
_cell.angle_gamma   90.00
#
_symmetry.space_group_name_H-M   'P 1'
#
loop_
_entity.id
_entity.type
_entity.pdbx_description
1 polymer ?
#
loop_
_entity_poly.entity_id
_entity_poly.type
_entity_poly.pdbx_seq_one_letter_code
_entity_poly.pdbx_strand_id
1 'polypeptide(L)'
;PMTLCVKTLYRVFPQIKAFGCCHEVFGTQHFLAKMVQEAFGVEQVSRQEIKVNPVSVNHFTWLTSATYHNKDLYPYYREFCQKYSDGYKPEDKAWLNSVFASKEKVKIQLFNRFGVIAAAGDRHLAEFSRAHWYLKDPETAHSWGFTLTPVSYRREDLKKKLADSDAYASGALPFRFKDSGEEGVEQMRALLGLGD
;
A
#
# COMPACT_ATOMS: atom_id res chain seq x y z
N PRO A 1 -3.06 -13.58 -6.99
CA PRO A 1 -4.53 -13.77 -6.90
C PRO A 1 -5.30 -12.67 -7.62
N MET A 2 -4.91 -11.38 -7.53
CA MET A 2 -5.66 -10.26 -8.15
C MET A 2 -5.93 -10.46 -9.63
N THR A 3 -4.92 -10.84 -10.41
CA THR A 3 -5.08 -11.14 -11.84
C THR A 3 -6.10 -12.25 -12.10
N LEU A 4 -6.10 -13.29 -11.26
CA LEU A 4 -7.06 -14.38 -11.35
C LEU A 4 -8.48 -13.93 -11.05
N CYS A 5 -8.64 -13.12 -9.99
CA CYS A 5 -9.94 -12.55 -9.61
C CYS A 5 -10.51 -11.67 -10.73
N VAL A 6 -9.70 -10.76 -11.28
CA VAL A 6 -10.13 -9.89 -12.40
C VAL A 6 -10.47 -10.72 -13.65
N LYS A 7 -9.64 -11.71 -13.97
CA LYS A 7 -9.93 -12.61 -15.11
C LYS A 7 -11.23 -13.38 -14.92
N THR A 8 -11.48 -13.91 -13.72
CA THR A 8 -12.72 -14.62 -13.40
C THR A 8 -13.91 -13.68 -13.49
N LEU A 9 -13.79 -12.46 -12.97
CA LEU A 9 -14.84 -11.44 -13.03
C LEU A 9 -15.23 -11.14 -14.49
N TYR A 10 -14.28 -10.94 -15.40
CA TYR A 10 -14.55 -10.74 -16.81
C TYR A 10 -15.16 -11.96 -17.51
N ARG A 11 -14.90 -13.18 -17.02
CA ARG A 11 -15.55 -14.39 -17.56
C ARG A 11 -17.02 -14.49 -17.17
N VAL A 12 -17.37 -14.04 -15.97
CA VAL A 12 -18.76 -14.09 -15.46
C VAL A 12 -19.57 -12.88 -15.91
N PHE A 13 -18.94 -11.71 -15.95
CA PHE A 13 -19.55 -10.43 -16.35
C PHE A 13 -18.71 -9.72 -17.41
N PRO A 14 -18.84 -10.11 -18.69
CA PRO A 14 -18.00 -9.54 -19.75
C PRO A 14 -18.13 -8.02 -19.95
N GLN A 15 -19.28 -7.44 -19.58
CA GLN A 15 -19.55 -6.00 -19.72
C GLN A 15 -18.97 -5.15 -18.59
N ILE A 16 -18.49 -5.78 -17.51
CA ILE A 16 -17.98 -5.02 -16.38
C ILE A 16 -16.68 -4.29 -16.75
N LYS A 17 -16.55 -3.07 -16.30
CA LYS A 17 -15.30 -2.31 -16.39
C LYS A 17 -14.57 -2.44 -15.06
N ALA A 18 -13.61 -3.33 -14.96
CA ALA A 18 -12.86 -3.61 -13.73
C ALA A 18 -11.35 -3.71 -14.00
N PHE A 19 -10.58 -3.33 -13.00
CA PHE A 19 -9.13 -3.53 -12.98
C PHE A 19 -8.66 -3.84 -11.56
N GLY A 20 -7.52 -4.49 -11.44
CA GLY A 20 -6.90 -4.78 -10.14
C GLY A 20 -6.02 -3.63 -9.69
N CYS A 21 -6.18 -3.21 -8.43
CA CYS A 21 -5.38 -2.15 -7.83
C CYS A 21 -4.84 -2.62 -6.47
N CYS A 22 -3.57 -2.35 -6.20
CA CYS A 22 -2.99 -2.61 -4.89
C CYS A 22 -3.32 -1.48 -3.91
N HIS A 23 -3.58 -1.82 -2.65
CA HIS A 23 -3.80 -0.84 -1.59
C HIS A 23 -2.55 0.01 -1.24
N GLU A 24 -1.39 -0.33 -1.75
CA GLU A 24 -0.13 0.40 -1.58
C GLU A 24 -0.21 1.86 -2.07
N VAL A 25 -0.98 2.11 -3.14
CA VAL A 25 -1.27 3.48 -3.60
C VAL A 25 -2.05 4.24 -2.52
N PHE A 26 -3.03 3.59 -1.89
CA PHE A 26 -3.82 4.18 -0.80
C PHE A 26 -2.97 4.41 0.45
N GLY A 27 -2.06 3.47 0.77
CA GLY A 27 -1.07 3.65 1.84
C GLY A 27 -0.21 4.90 1.61
N THR A 28 0.22 5.12 0.38
CA THR A 28 1.00 6.32 0.02
C THR A 28 0.15 7.59 0.07
N GLN A 29 -1.13 7.53 -0.34
CA GLN A 29 -2.04 8.68 -0.15
C GLN A 29 -2.23 9.01 1.34
N HIS A 30 -2.35 8.01 2.23
CA HIS A 30 -2.36 8.24 3.68
C HIS A 30 -1.07 8.87 4.19
N PHE A 31 0.07 8.45 3.67
CA PHE A 31 1.35 9.03 4.01
C PHE A 31 1.46 10.50 3.56
N LEU A 32 1.04 10.80 2.34
CA LEU A 32 0.97 12.17 1.83
C LEU A 32 -0.04 13.03 2.61
N ALA A 33 -1.17 12.46 3.04
CA ALA A 33 -2.12 13.17 3.88
C ALA A 33 -1.49 13.60 5.21
N LYS A 34 -0.70 12.74 5.86
CA LYS A 34 0.07 13.09 7.08
C LYS A 34 1.09 14.20 6.81
N MET A 35 1.78 14.15 5.68
CA MET A 35 2.68 15.22 5.26
C MET A 35 1.92 16.56 5.09
N VAL A 36 0.74 16.53 4.46
CA VAL A 36 -0.10 17.72 4.27
C VAL A 36 -0.56 18.28 5.63
N GLN A 37 -0.97 17.42 6.56
CA GLN A 37 -1.32 17.84 7.91
C GLN A 37 -0.17 18.61 8.58
N GLU A 38 1.04 18.09 8.46
CA GLU A 38 2.23 18.73 9.01
C GLU A 38 2.59 20.02 8.28
N ALA A 39 2.61 20.00 6.94
CA ALA A 39 3.05 21.12 6.12
C ALA A 39 2.07 22.32 6.15
N PHE A 40 0.78 22.06 6.28
CA PHE A 40 -0.26 23.11 6.23
C PHE A 40 -0.91 23.38 7.60
N GLY A 41 -0.53 22.66 8.65
CA GLY A 41 -1.09 22.84 10.00
C GLY A 41 -2.58 22.48 10.09
N VAL A 42 -3.06 21.53 9.27
CA VAL A 42 -4.45 21.08 9.27
C VAL A 42 -4.58 19.78 10.06
N GLU A 43 -5.63 19.67 10.88
CA GLU A 43 -5.75 18.53 11.81
C GLU A 43 -6.12 17.22 11.14
N GLN A 44 -6.99 17.27 10.13
CA GLN A 44 -7.47 16.07 9.45
C GLN A 44 -7.43 16.25 7.93
N VAL A 45 -6.81 15.29 7.25
CA VAL A 45 -6.79 15.18 5.80
C VAL A 45 -7.12 13.74 5.43
N SER A 46 -8.18 13.56 4.67
CA SER A 46 -8.56 12.26 4.13
C SER A 46 -7.65 11.91 2.95
N ARG A 47 -7.33 10.61 2.79
CA ARG A 47 -6.60 10.14 1.60
C ARG A 47 -7.31 10.46 0.29
N GLN A 48 -8.64 10.57 0.30
CA GLN A 48 -9.45 10.88 -0.88
C GLN A 48 -9.25 12.31 -1.37
N GLU A 49 -8.78 13.21 -0.51
CA GLU A 49 -8.43 14.59 -0.87
C GLU A 49 -7.07 14.67 -1.57
N ILE A 50 -6.23 13.64 -1.41
CA ILE A 50 -4.95 13.52 -2.10
C ILE A 50 -5.19 12.89 -3.45
N LYS A 51 -5.15 13.69 -4.51
CA LYS A 51 -5.27 13.19 -5.89
C LYS A 51 -3.90 12.84 -6.42
N VAL A 52 -3.77 11.64 -6.98
CA VAL A 52 -2.51 11.11 -7.50
C VAL A 52 -2.70 10.51 -8.88
N ASN A 53 -1.65 10.53 -9.69
CA ASN A 53 -1.61 9.82 -10.96
C ASN A 53 -0.56 8.70 -10.90
N PRO A 54 -0.99 7.45 -10.59
CA PRO A 54 -0.10 6.30 -10.50
C PRO A 54 0.24 5.75 -11.88
N VAL A 55 1.50 5.43 -12.09
CA VAL A 55 2.02 4.79 -13.31
C VAL A 55 2.93 3.62 -12.95
N SER A 56 3.19 2.74 -13.92
CA SER A 56 4.06 1.57 -13.83
C SER A 56 3.34 0.30 -13.32
N VAL A 57 4.11 -0.68 -12.83
CA VAL A 57 3.60 -1.99 -12.45
C VAL A 57 3.35 -2.11 -10.97
N ASN A 58 2.48 -3.07 -10.58
CA ASN A 58 2.15 -3.33 -9.17
C ASN A 58 3.39 -3.54 -8.30
N HIS A 59 3.38 -2.94 -7.12
CA HIS A 59 4.44 -2.86 -6.11
C HIS A 59 5.70 -2.08 -6.54
N PHE A 60 5.75 -1.60 -7.78
CA PHE A 60 6.77 -0.67 -8.24
C PHE A 60 6.10 0.51 -8.97
N THR A 61 5.08 1.06 -8.32
CA THR A 61 4.26 2.15 -8.82
C THR A 61 4.88 3.50 -8.43
N TRP A 62 4.80 4.45 -9.35
CA TRP A 62 5.30 5.82 -9.16
C TRP A 62 4.18 6.80 -9.38
N LEU A 63 4.19 7.90 -8.66
CA LEU A 63 3.21 8.98 -8.83
C LEU A 63 3.83 10.06 -9.70
N THR A 64 3.26 10.33 -10.86
CA THR A 64 3.71 11.41 -11.75
C THR A 64 3.13 12.77 -11.34
N SER A 65 2.07 12.77 -10.55
CA SER A 65 1.53 13.95 -9.89
C SER A 65 0.89 13.57 -8.56
N ALA A 66 0.93 14.50 -7.62
CA ALA A 66 0.22 14.43 -6.35
C ALA A 66 -0.28 15.83 -5.99
N THR A 67 -1.59 15.98 -5.71
CA THR A 67 -2.18 17.27 -5.37
C THR A 67 -3.12 17.18 -4.18
N TYR A 68 -3.25 18.29 -3.45
CA TYR A 68 -4.23 18.51 -2.40
C TYR A 68 -4.95 19.83 -2.68
N HIS A 69 -6.26 19.81 -2.88
CA HIS A 69 -7.06 20.99 -3.29
C HIS A 69 -6.41 21.75 -4.45
N ASN A 70 -6.02 21.03 -5.51
CA ASN A 70 -5.32 21.55 -6.70
C ASN A 70 -3.91 22.12 -6.46
N LYS A 71 -3.39 22.04 -5.23
CA LYS A 71 -2.04 22.47 -4.91
C LYS A 71 -1.08 21.31 -5.16
N ASP A 72 -0.01 21.53 -5.91
CA ASP A 72 1.04 20.53 -6.16
C ASP A 72 1.77 20.19 -4.85
N LEU A 73 1.88 18.91 -4.55
CA LEU A 73 2.52 18.42 -3.34
C LEU A 73 4.03 18.14 -3.51
N TYR A 74 4.56 18.16 -4.72
CA TYR A 74 5.96 17.83 -4.97
C TYR A 74 6.97 18.75 -4.25
N PRO A 75 6.77 20.09 -4.23
CA PRO A 75 7.63 20.97 -3.45
C PRO A 75 7.64 20.63 -1.96
N TYR A 76 6.48 20.41 -1.36
CA TYR A 76 6.32 20.07 0.05
C TYR A 76 6.88 18.68 0.38
N TYR A 77 6.71 17.72 -0.53
CA TYR A 77 7.29 16.38 -0.37
C TYR A 77 8.82 16.42 -0.41
N ARG A 78 9.41 17.30 -1.20
CA ARG A 78 10.86 17.51 -1.23
C ARG A 78 11.38 18.04 0.11
N GLU A 79 10.74 19.05 0.67
CA GLU A 79 11.09 19.58 1.99
C GLU A 79 10.92 18.51 3.09
N PHE A 80 9.82 17.77 3.02
CA PHE A 80 9.55 16.66 3.92
C PHE A 80 10.65 15.58 3.82
N CYS A 81 11.07 15.17 2.64
CA CYS A 81 12.13 14.19 2.45
C CYS A 81 13.50 14.68 2.94
N GLN A 82 13.77 15.97 2.86
CA GLN A 82 14.98 16.57 3.45
C GLN A 82 14.93 16.54 4.98
N LYS A 83 13.79 16.91 5.55
CA LYS A 83 13.58 16.90 7.00
C LYS A 83 13.68 15.48 7.59
N TYR A 84 13.14 14.48 6.90
CA TYR A 84 13.06 13.09 7.34
C TYR A 84 14.01 12.17 6.56
N SER A 85 15.21 12.64 6.23
CA SER A 85 16.20 11.87 5.45
C SER A 85 16.57 10.52 6.09
N ASP A 86 16.44 10.42 7.42
CA ASP A 86 16.70 9.21 8.21
C ASP A 86 15.45 8.36 8.50
N GLY A 87 14.35 8.67 7.82
CA GLY A 87 13.05 8.00 7.94
C GLY A 87 12.03 8.82 8.71
N TYR A 88 10.77 8.58 8.40
CA TYR A 88 9.65 9.23 9.07
C TYR A 88 9.41 8.58 10.43
N LYS A 89 9.28 9.39 11.50
CA LYS A 89 9.17 8.95 12.89
C LYS A 89 10.23 7.90 13.26
N PRO A 90 11.51 8.27 13.29
CA PRO A 90 12.61 7.34 13.54
C PRO A 90 12.52 6.63 14.91
N GLU A 91 11.85 7.25 15.89
CA GLU A 91 11.57 6.69 17.22
C GLU A 91 10.50 5.60 17.23
N ASP A 92 9.62 5.56 16.22
CA ASP A 92 8.58 4.55 16.12
C ASP A 92 9.20 3.17 15.77
N LYS A 93 8.96 2.20 16.64
CA LYS A 93 9.43 0.81 16.50
C LYS A 93 8.35 -0.15 16.00
N ALA A 94 7.17 0.34 15.58
CA ALA A 94 6.07 -0.50 15.11
C ALA A 94 6.49 -1.39 13.93
N TRP A 95 7.44 -0.94 13.10
CA TRP A 95 7.98 -1.69 11.98
C TRP A 95 8.72 -2.98 12.39
N LEU A 96 9.22 -3.09 13.62
CA LEU A 96 9.85 -4.31 14.12
C LEU A 96 8.87 -5.48 14.27
N ASN A 97 7.61 -5.17 14.53
CA ASN A 97 6.56 -6.14 14.81
C ASN A 97 5.54 -6.27 13.66
N SER A 98 5.75 -5.59 12.54
CA SER A 98 4.82 -5.60 11.42
C SER A 98 5.56 -5.64 10.09
N VAL A 99 5.20 -6.60 9.25
CA VAL A 99 5.71 -6.70 7.86
C VAL A 99 5.15 -5.60 6.93
N PHE A 100 4.18 -4.83 7.40
CA PHE A 100 3.54 -3.76 6.62
C PHE A 100 3.96 -2.36 7.07
N ALA A 101 4.57 -2.23 8.25
CA ALA A 101 5.09 -0.95 8.72
C ALA A 101 6.56 -0.79 8.31
N SER A 102 6.93 0.44 8.01
CA SER A 102 8.31 0.83 7.71
C SER A 102 8.56 2.25 8.18
N LYS A 103 9.83 2.66 8.16
CA LYS A 103 10.24 4.04 8.41
C LYS A 103 10.12 4.95 7.19
N GLU A 104 9.57 4.47 6.08
CA GLU A 104 9.49 5.18 4.78
C GLU A 104 10.86 5.64 4.23
N LYS A 105 11.94 5.06 4.75
CA LYS A 105 13.32 5.47 4.47
C LYS A 105 13.74 5.16 3.04
N VAL A 106 13.33 4.00 2.50
CA VAL A 106 13.58 3.61 1.11
C VAL A 106 12.82 4.54 0.16
N LYS A 107 11.56 4.82 0.46
CA LYS A 107 10.71 5.74 -0.32
C LYS A 107 11.31 7.14 -0.39
N ILE A 108 11.72 7.67 0.76
CA ILE A 108 12.37 8.98 0.86
C ILE A 108 13.69 9.00 0.07
N GLN A 109 14.51 7.97 0.22
CA GLN A 109 15.79 7.89 -0.49
C GLN A 109 15.62 7.78 -2.01
N LEU A 110 14.62 7.01 -2.47
CA LEU A 110 14.30 6.92 -3.90
C LEU A 110 13.81 8.26 -4.46
N PHE A 111 13.00 9.00 -3.69
CA PHE A 111 12.60 10.35 -4.10
C PHE A 111 13.79 11.30 -4.19
N ASN A 112 14.68 11.29 -3.21
CA ASN A 112 15.89 12.13 -3.24
C ASN A 112 16.81 11.80 -4.42
N ARG A 113 16.76 10.55 -4.89
CA ARG A 113 17.59 10.07 -6.03
C ARG A 113 16.94 10.35 -7.39
N PHE A 114 15.63 10.17 -7.51
CA PHE A 114 14.93 10.19 -8.80
C PHE A 114 13.95 11.35 -8.97
N GLY A 115 13.60 12.06 -7.91
CA GLY A 115 12.67 13.18 -7.95
C GLY A 115 11.20 12.78 -8.20
N VAL A 116 10.86 11.48 -8.06
CA VAL A 116 9.51 10.95 -8.29
C VAL A 116 9.05 10.20 -7.05
N ILE A 117 7.79 10.39 -6.65
CA ILE A 117 7.20 9.76 -5.47
C ILE A 117 6.92 8.29 -5.76
N ALA A 118 7.53 7.39 -5.00
CA ALA A 118 7.24 5.97 -5.06
C ALA A 118 5.96 5.63 -4.26
N ALA A 119 5.07 4.85 -4.85
CA ALA A 119 3.73 4.57 -4.31
C ALA A 119 3.58 3.16 -3.71
N ALA A 120 4.67 2.53 -3.30
CA ALA A 120 4.66 1.26 -2.59
C ALA A 120 5.33 1.40 -1.22
N GLY A 121 5.18 0.42 -0.35
CA GLY A 121 5.90 0.35 0.93
C GLY A 121 7.38 0.03 0.71
N ASP A 122 8.22 0.41 1.68
CA ASP A 122 9.67 0.27 1.60
C ASP A 122 10.16 -1.12 1.21
N ARG A 123 9.53 -2.16 1.76
CA ARG A 123 9.87 -3.55 1.45
C ARG A 123 9.72 -3.85 -0.04
N HIS A 124 8.60 -3.48 -0.65
CA HIS A 124 8.36 -3.74 -2.07
C HIS A 124 9.26 -2.89 -2.96
N LEU A 125 9.48 -1.64 -2.59
CA LEU A 125 10.44 -0.79 -3.30
C LEU A 125 11.85 -1.37 -3.27
N ALA A 126 12.26 -1.95 -2.14
CA ALA A 126 13.53 -2.63 -2.00
C ALA A 126 13.61 -3.89 -2.88
N GLU A 127 12.53 -4.69 -2.96
CA GLU A 127 12.45 -5.92 -3.78
C GLU A 127 12.60 -5.64 -5.28
N PHE A 128 12.10 -4.50 -5.76
CA PHE A 128 12.18 -4.08 -7.17
C PHE A 128 13.40 -3.23 -7.51
N SER A 129 14.15 -2.81 -6.50
CA SER A 129 15.39 -2.06 -6.66
C SER A 129 16.58 -3.02 -6.80
N ARG A 130 17.78 -2.47 -7.04
CA ARG A 130 19.00 -3.30 -7.03
C ARG A 130 19.19 -3.90 -5.64
N ALA A 131 19.24 -5.24 -5.55
CA ALA A 131 19.28 -5.97 -4.28
C ALA A 131 20.40 -5.48 -3.33
N HIS A 132 21.56 -5.12 -3.85
CA HIS A 132 22.68 -4.65 -3.03
C HIS A 132 22.45 -3.26 -2.38
N TRP A 133 21.43 -2.52 -2.79
CA TRP A 133 21.11 -1.24 -2.15
C TRP A 133 20.43 -1.43 -0.79
N TYR A 134 19.51 -2.39 -0.70
CA TYR A 134 18.61 -2.53 0.46
C TYR A 134 18.52 -3.95 1.02
N LEU A 135 18.87 -4.96 0.21
CA LEU A 135 18.64 -6.38 0.48
C LEU A 135 19.94 -7.21 0.45
N LYS A 136 21.08 -6.58 0.68
CA LYS A 136 22.37 -7.28 0.69
C LYS A 136 22.39 -8.39 1.73
N ASP A 137 21.88 -8.10 2.92
CA ASP A 137 21.77 -8.98 4.07
C ASP A 137 20.63 -8.51 5.00
N PRO A 138 20.21 -9.31 6.00
CA PRO A 138 19.17 -8.93 6.94
C PRO A 138 19.46 -7.66 7.73
N GLU A 139 20.71 -7.44 8.10
CA GLU A 139 21.15 -6.24 8.82
C GLU A 139 20.96 -4.99 7.97
N THR A 140 21.29 -5.08 6.68
CA THR A 140 21.04 -3.99 5.73
C THR A 140 19.56 -3.65 5.67
N ALA A 141 18.68 -4.65 5.46
CA ALA A 141 17.23 -4.42 5.42
C ALA A 141 16.72 -3.76 6.73
N HIS A 142 17.19 -4.25 7.87
CA HIS A 142 16.84 -3.72 9.17
C HIS A 142 17.33 -2.28 9.37
N SER A 143 18.52 -1.93 8.88
CA SER A 143 19.06 -0.56 8.94
C SER A 143 18.23 0.44 8.12
N TRP A 144 17.51 -0.04 7.11
CA TRP A 144 16.55 0.73 6.32
C TRP A 144 15.17 0.85 6.97
N GLY A 145 14.95 0.24 8.13
CA GLY A 145 13.74 0.38 8.93
C GLY A 145 12.54 -0.38 8.38
N PHE A 146 12.77 -1.55 7.78
CA PHE A 146 11.72 -2.49 7.41
C PHE A 146 12.15 -3.93 7.70
N THR A 147 11.17 -4.84 7.78
CA THR A 147 11.40 -6.27 7.97
C THR A 147 10.97 -7.07 6.73
N LEU A 148 11.64 -8.20 6.51
CA LEU A 148 11.25 -9.15 5.47
C LEU A 148 10.27 -10.17 6.03
N THR A 149 9.34 -10.63 5.19
CA THR A 149 8.41 -11.69 5.56
C THR A 149 9.14 -13.03 5.55
N PRO A 150 9.22 -13.76 6.69
CA PRO A 150 9.87 -15.07 6.74
C PRO A 150 9.19 -16.08 5.81
N VAL A 151 9.97 -16.93 5.14
CA VAL A 151 9.44 -18.00 4.28
C VAL A 151 8.60 -19.00 5.09
N SER A 152 8.99 -19.28 6.32
CA SER A 152 8.22 -20.13 7.26
C SER A 152 6.81 -19.58 7.46
N TYR A 153 6.67 -18.28 7.76
CA TYR A 153 5.37 -17.63 7.88
C TYR A 153 4.51 -17.80 6.60
N ARG A 154 5.11 -17.58 5.42
CA ARG A 154 4.39 -17.75 4.15
C ARG A 154 3.93 -19.18 3.91
N ARG A 155 4.73 -20.18 4.30
CA ARG A 155 4.37 -21.59 4.19
C ARG A 155 3.21 -21.96 5.11
N GLU A 156 3.23 -21.49 6.35
CA GLU A 156 2.14 -21.75 7.31
C GLU A 156 0.84 -21.05 6.89
N ASP A 157 0.92 -19.78 6.46
CA ASP A 157 -0.22 -19.05 5.94
C ASP A 157 -0.83 -19.71 4.69
N LEU A 158 0.01 -20.26 3.79
CA LEU A 158 -0.46 -21.02 2.62
C LEU A 158 -1.17 -22.31 3.03
N LYS A 159 -0.61 -23.11 3.95
CA LYS A 159 -1.26 -24.32 4.45
C LYS A 159 -2.64 -24.03 5.02
N LYS A 160 -2.73 -22.98 5.87
CA LYS A 160 -4.00 -22.56 6.44
C LYS A 160 -5.00 -22.16 5.35
N LYS A 161 -4.59 -21.34 4.39
CA LYS A 161 -5.46 -20.88 3.28
C LYS A 161 -5.95 -22.02 2.39
N LEU A 162 -5.13 -23.04 2.16
CA LEU A 162 -5.52 -24.25 1.42
C LEU A 162 -6.57 -25.04 2.20
N ALA A 163 -6.33 -25.30 3.49
CA ALA A 163 -7.29 -26.00 4.34
C ALA A 163 -8.63 -25.24 4.45
N ASP A 164 -8.60 -23.92 4.62
CA ASP A 164 -9.80 -23.09 4.63
C ASP A 164 -10.54 -23.16 3.29
N SER A 165 -9.83 -23.14 2.17
CA SER A 165 -10.42 -23.25 0.82
C SER A 165 -11.10 -24.61 0.61
N ASP A 166 -10.48 -25.70 1.04
CA ASP A 166 -11.07 -27.04 0.96
C ASP A 166 -12.32 -27.16 1.86
N ALA A 167 -12.28 -26.56 3.04
CA ALA A 167 -13.42 -26.53 3.95
C ALA A 167 -14.60 -25.70 3.39
N TYR A 168 -14.33 -24.58 2.73
CA TYR A 168 -15.35 -23.81 2.00
C TYR A 168 -15.91 -24.59 0.80
N ALA A 169 -15.06 -25.22 0.03
CA ALA A 169 -15.47 -25.99 -1.16
C ALA A 169 -16.31 -27.21 -0.79
N SER A 170 -16.03 -27.87 0.31
CA SER A 170 -16.79 -29.02 0.84
C SER A 170 -18.07 -28.63 1.62
N GLY A 171 -18.28 -27.34 1.90
CA GLY A 171 -19.37 -26.86 2.75
C GLY A 171 -19.18 -27.12 4.26
N ALA A 172 -18.01 -27.59 4.68
CA ALA A 172 -17.67 -27.77 6.09
C ALA A 172 -17.55 -26.45 6.87
N LEU A 173 -17.18 -25.36 6.16
CA LEU A 173 -17.25 -24.01 6.68
C LEU A 173 -18.20 -23.17 5.82
N PRO A 174 -19.09 -22.38 6.44
CA PRO A 174 -19.92 -21.43 5.71
C PRO A 174 -19.02 -20.33 5.12
N PHE A 175 -19.17 -20.07 3.82
CA PHE A 175 -18.47 -18.96 3.20
C PHE A 175 -18.94 -17.66 3.84
N ARG A 176 -18.03 -16.97 4.50
CA ARG A 176 -18.27 -15.61 5.01
C ARG A 176 -17.35 -14.66 4.31
N PHE A 177 -17.88 -13.59 3.76
CA PHE A 177 -17.05 -12.44 3.43
C PHE A 177 -16.34 -11.99 4.71
N LYS A 178 -15.04 -11.80 4.62
CA LYS A 178 -14.31 -11.18 5.72
C LYS A 178 -15.03 -9.87 6.03
N ASP A 179 -15.48 -9.74 7.27
CA ASP A 179 -16.26 -8.59 7.72
C ASP A 179 -15.55 -7.29 7.35
N SER A 180 -16.01 -6.66 6.28
CA SER A 180 -15.65 -5.28 5.97
C SER A 180 -16.50 -4.29 6.77
N GLY A 181 -17.29 -4.84 7.74
CA GLY A 181 -18.30 -4.13 8.50
C GLY A 181 -19.52 -3.77 7.62
N GLU A 182 -20.68 -3.73 8.23
CA GLU A 182 -21.93 -3.28 7.58
C GLU A 182 -21.71 -1.89 6.95
N GLU A 183 -20.99 -1.00 7.63
CA GLU A 183 -20.62 0.33 7.16
C GLU A 183 -19.86 0.32 5.82
N GLY A 184 -18.92 -0.61 5.60
CA GLY A 184 -18.20 -0.73 4.33
C GLY A 184 -19.07 -1.21 3.18
N VAL A 185 -20.05 -2.07 3.45
CA VAL A 185 -21.04 -2.54 2.47
C VAL A 185 -22.00 -1.40 2.11
N GLU A 186 -22.50 -0.66 3.09
CA GLU A 186 -23.39 0.49 2.87
C GLU A 186 -22.69 1.61 2.10
N GLN A 187 -21.45 1.94 2.45
CA GLN A 187 -20.67 2.92 1.69
C GLN A 187 -20.47 2.48 0.23
N MET A 188 -20.24 1.19 -0.01
CA MET A 188 -20.09 0.67 -1.37
C MET A 188 -21.42 0.72 -2.12
N ARG A 189 -22.55 0.36 -1.48
CA ARG A 189 -23.90 0.47 -2.06
C ARG A 189 -24.22 1.90 -2.44
N ALA A 190 -23.97 2.85 -1.54
CA ALA A 190 -24.19 4.28 -1.79
C ALA A 190 -23.36 4.80 -2.97
N LEU A 191 -22.06 4.40 -3.04
CA LEU A 191 -21.17 4.78 -4.15
C LEU A 191 -21.62 4.20 -5.50
N LEU A 192 -22.23 3.02 -5.50
CA LEU A 192 -22.71 2.34 -6.71
C LEU A 192 -24.15 2.73 -7.10
N GLY A 193 -24.83 3.56 -6.30
CA GLY A 193 -26.22 3.92 -6.52
C GLY A 193 -27.18 2.73 -6.38
N LEU A 194 -26.78 1.70 -5.66
CA LEU A 194 -27.60 0.55 -5.33
C LEU A 194 -28.44 0.92 -4.11
N GLY A 195 -29.68 1.31 -4.33
CA GLY A 195 -30.66 1.53 -3.25
C GLY A 195 -30.90 0.26 -2.43
N ASP A 196 -31.63 0.41 -1.31
CA ASP A 196 -32.04 -0.65 -0.40
C ASP A 196 -32.80 -1.77 -1.11
#